data_3e3c1789f7be24091548af94bbf10623
#
_entry.id   3e3c1789f7be24091548af94bbf10623
#
_cell.length_a   1.000
_cell.length_b   1.000
_cell.length_c   1.000
_cell.angle_alpha   90.00
_cell.angle_beta   90.00
_cell.angle_gamma   90.00
#
_symmetry.space_group_name_H-M   'P 1'
#
loop_
_entity.id
_entity.type
_entity.pdbx_description
1 polymer ?
#
loop_
_entity_poly.entity_id
_entity_poly.type
_entity_poly.pdbx_seq_one_letter_code
_entity_poly.pdbx_strand_id
1 'polypeptide(L)'
;MLADTTPPDTRGRLFALWLRRLCGAVAGVLLLCLPDMALAQQNVLPVPALTARVIDQTGTLTETNRIALETTLEAYEQAKGSQIVVLMVSTTQPEDIAAYAYRVASTWKIGRRDVGDGVLLIVANDDRRM
;
A
#
# COMPACT_ATOMS: atom_id res chain seq x y z
N MET A 1 55.65 56.13 -25.90
CA MET A 1 55.05 55.26 -24.83
C MET A 1 53.56 55.60 -24.76
N LEU A 2 52.81 54.98 -25.62
CA LEU A 2 51.33 55.19 -25.75
C LEU A 2 50.63 54.12 -24.93
N ALA A 3 49.92 54.55 -23.87
CA ALA A 3 49.08 53.67 -23.07
C ALA A 3 47.79 53.38 -23.86
N ASP A 4 47.64 52.15 -24.24
CA ASP A 4 46.43 51.63 -24.84
C ASP A 4 45.36 51.45 -23.72
N THR A 5 44.48 52.42 -23.62
CA THR A 5 43.33 52.37 -22.72
C THR A 5 42.09 51.90 -23.50
N THR A 6 41.99 50.59 -23.68
CA THR A 6 40.79 49.98 -24.20
C THR A 6 39.69 50.07 -23.11
N PRO A 7 38.51 50.68 -23.39
CA PRO A 7 37.46 50.78 -22.39
C PRO A 7 36.90 49.38 -22.15
N PRO A 8 36.53 49.02 -20.91
CA PRO A 8 35.97 47.71 -20.61
C PRO A 8 34.61 47.57 -21.31
N ASP A 9 34.46 46.45 -21.99
CA ASP A 9 33.21 46.10 -22.70
C ASP A 9 32.04 45.94 -21.72
N THR A 10 31.37 47.03 -21.46
CA THR A 10 30.23 47.14 -20.55
C THR A 10 29.02 46.40 -21.12
N ARG A 11 28.97 46.18 -22.44
CA ARG A 11 27.85 45.49 -23.10
C ARG A 11 27.84 43.99 -22.83
N GLY A 12 29.01 43.35 -22.82
CA GLY A 12 29.14 41.92 -22.51
C GLY A 12 28.80 41.60 -21.06
N ARG A 13 29.11 42.50 -20.12
CA ARG A 13 28.81 42.28 -18.69
C ARG A 13 27.31 42.41 -18.38
N LEU A 14 26.64 43.36 -19.02
CA LEU A 14 25.17 43.52 -18.88
C LEU A 14 24.39 42.36 -19.52
N PHE A 15 24.88 41.87 -20.66
CA PHE A 15 24.28 40.71 -21.33
C PHE A 15 24.45 39.44 -20.51
N ALA A 16 25.60 39.21 -19.89
CA ALA A 16 25.82 38.06 -19.00
C ALA A 16 24.96 38.09 -17.71
N LEU A 17 24.76 39.30 -17.16
CA LEU A 17 23.85 39.45 -15.99
C LEU A 17 22.39 39.23 -16.35
N TRP A 18 21.98 39.63 -17.56
CA TRP A 18 20.63 39.41 -18.05
C TRP A 18 20.34 37.91 -18.32
N LEU A 19 21.33 37.21 -18.91
CA LEU A 19 21.26 35.77 -19.15
C LEU A 19 21.17 34.97 -17.83
N ARG A 20 21.94 35.37 -16.82
CA ARG A 20 21.90 34.73 -15.48
C ARG A 20 20.55 34.91 -14.78
N ARG A 21 19.90 36.07 -14.97
CA ARG A 21 18.54 36.31 -14.39
C ARG A 21 17.44 35.56 -15.13
N LEU A 22 17.56 35.42 -16.46
CA LEU A 22 16.64 34.60 -17.26
C LEU A 22 16.78 33.11 -16.93
N CYS A 23 18.00 32.57 -16.79
CA CYS A 23 18.21 31.19 -16.38
C CYS A 23 17.66 30.90 -14.97
N GLY A 24 17.82 31.86 -14.03
CA GLY A 24 17.27 31.71 -12.68
C GLY A 24 15.73 31.70 -12.64
N ALA A 25 15.10 32.55 -13.48
CA ALA A 25 13.65 32.61 -13.60
C ALA A 25 13.07 31.34 -14.23
N VAL A 26 13.70 30.81 -15.27
CA VAL A 26 13.28 29.57 -15.94
C VAL A 26 13.46 28.35 -15.03
N ALA A 27 14.58 28.27 -14.28
CA ALA A 27 14.80 27.22 -13.31
C ALA A 27 13.79 27.25 -12.14
N GLY A 28 13.42 28.47 -11.67
CA GLY A 28 12.41 28.65 -10.64
C GLY A 28 11.00 28.23 -11.09
N VAL A 29 10.63 28.54 -12.33
CA VAL A 29 9.32 28.14 -12.89
C VAL A 29 9.29 26.62 -13.16
N LEU A 30 10.40 26.02 -13.56
CA LEU A 30 10.47 24.57 -13.78
C LEU A 30 10.37 23.77 -12.46
N LEU A 31 10.82 24.35 -11.35
CA LEU A 31 10.72 23.73 -10.02
C LEU A 31 9.29 23.80 -9.45
N LEU A 32 8.49 24.79 -9.86
CA LEU A 32 7.08 24.92 -9.47
C LEU A 32 6.14 24.04 -10.29
N CYS A 33 6.60 23.50 -11.42
CA CYS A 33 5.85 22.56 -12.26
C CYS A 33 6.17 21.09 -12.01
N LEU A 34 6.83 20.74 -10.91
CA LEU A 34 6.85 19.34 -10.46
C LEU A 34 5.40 19.00 -10.12
N PRO A 35 4.71 18.12 -10.88
CA PRO A 35 3.46 17.62 -10.42
C PRO A 35 3.75 16.98 -9.06
N ASP A 36 2.98 17.39 -8.06
CA ASP A 36 2.86 16.64 -6.82
C ASP A 36 2.49 15.22 -7.25
N MET A 37 3.49 14.39 -7.47
CA MET A 37 3.33 12.95 -7.42
C MET A 37 3.06 12.62 -5.96
N ALA A 38 1.95 13.15 -5.43
CA ALA A 38 1.28 12.55 -4.31
C ALA A 38 1.06 11.12 -4.78
N LEU A 39 1.96 10.25 -4.34
CA LEU A 39 1.75 8.81 -4.37
C LEU A 39 0.38 8.65 -3.73
N ALA A 40 -0.63 8.47 -4.57
CA ALA A 40 -1.92 7.97 -4.13
C ALA A 40 -1.58 6.63 -3.50
N GLN A 41 -1.25 6.66 -2.21
CA GLN A 41 -1.24 5.48 -1.38
C GLN A 41 -2.67 4.98 -1.48
N GLN A 42 -2.86 4.00 -2.35
CA GLN A 42 -4.12 3.26 -2.34
C GLN A 42 -4.28 2.82 -0.89
N ASN A 43 -5.29 3.36 -0.23
CA ASN A 43 -5.65 2.99 1.14
C ASN A 43 -6.20 1.56 1.11
N VAL A 44 -5.30 0.61 0.83
CA VAL A 44 -5.63 -0.82 0.88
C VAL A 44 -5.83 -1.23 2.33
N LEU A 45 -6.82 -2.07 2.57
CA LEU A 45 -7.11 -2.58 3.89
C LEU A 45 -5.86 -3.28 4.47
N PRO A 46 -5.38 -2.90 5.65
CA PRO A 46 -4.24 -3.57 6.27
C PRO A 46 -4.57 -5.04 6.57
N VAL A 47 -3.55 -5.90 6.51
CA VAL A 47 -3.69 -7.29 6.92
C VAL A 47 -3.73 -7.34 8.46
N PRO A 48 -4.80 -7.83 9.08
CA PRO A 48 -4.88 -7.95 10.53
C PRO A 48 -3.91 -9.01 11.06
N ALA A 49 -3.63 -8.97 12.36
CA ALA A 49 -2.86 -10.04 13.00
C ALA A 49 -3.68 -11.34 13.03
N LEU A 50 -3.03 -12.48 12.80
CA LEU A 50 -3.64 -13.80 12.93
C LEU A 50 -3.71 -14.17 14.41
N THR A 51 -4.81 -13.83 15.06
CA THR A 51 -5.02 -14.05 16.51
C THR A 51 -5.90 -15.25 16.82
N ALA A 52 -6.68 -15.72 15.85
CA ALA A 52 -7.63 -16.81 15.98
C ALA A 52 -7.92 -17.44 14.60
N ARG A 53 -8.60 -18.56 14.55
CA ARG A 53 -9.05 -19.17 13.27
C ARG A 53 -10.26 -18.45 12.68
N VAL A 54 -11.00 -17.73 13.52
CA VAL A 54 -12.16 -16.90 13.10
C VAL A 54 -11.94 -15.48 13.56
N ILE A 55 -11.66 -14.61 12.61
CA ILE A 55 -11.43 -13.16 12.83
C ILE A 55 -12.60 -12.43 12.18
N ASP A 56 -13.53 -11.95 12.99
CA ASP A 56 -14.68 -11.15 12.54
C ASP A 56 -14.48 -9.68 12.91
N GLN A 57 -14.10 -8.87 11.93
CA GLN A 57 -13.95 -7.41 12.08
C GLN A 57 -15.28 -6.66 11.87
N THR A 58 -16.33 -7.38 11.46
CA THR A 58 -17.63 -6.78 11.12
C THR A 58 -18.63 -6.87 12.25
N GLY A 59 -18.37 -7.75 13.23
CA GLY A 59 -19.32 -8.05 14.29
C GLY A 59 -20.61 -8.75 13.78
N THR A 60 -20.54 -9.40 12.64
CA THR A 60 -21.69 -10.12 12.05
C THR A 60 -21.99 -11.41 12.80
N LEU A 61 -20.96 -12.09 13.28
CA LEU A 61 -21.13 -13.30 14.07
C LEU A 61 -21.46 -12.96 15.52
N THR A 62 -22.44 -13.66 16.08
CA THR A 62 -22.60 -13.66 17.53
C THR A 62 -21.40 -14.32 18.19
N GLU A 63 -21.08 -13.95 19.43
CA GLU A 63 -19.96 -14.56 20.16
C GLU A 63 -20.10 -16.08 20.26
N THR A 64 -21.33 -16.58 20.48
CA THR A 64 -21.63 -18.01 20.52
C THR A 64 -21.28 -18.70 19.19
N ASN A 65 -21.68 -18.11 18.07
CA ASN A 65 -21.39 -18.67 16.74
C ASN A 65 -19.89 -18.60 16.42
N ARG A 66 -19.24 -17.52 16.79
CA ARG A 66 -17.79 -17.36 16.61
C ARG A 66 -17.02 -18.46 17.36
N ILE A 67 -17.34 -18.68 18.64
CA ILE A 67 -16.70 -19.71 19.46
C ILE A 67 -17.00 -21.12 18.91
N ALA A 68 -18.24 -21.40 18.51
CA ALA A 68 -18.60 -22.68 17.94
C ALA A 68 -17.82 -22.98 16.65
N LEU A 69 -17.68 -21.98 15.78
CA LEU A 69 -16.91 -22.10 14.55
C LEU A 69 -15.41 -22.28 14.84
N GLU A 70 -14.86 -21.49 15.76
CA GLU A 70 -13.45 -21.60 16.20
C GLU A 70 -13.15 -23.02 16.69
N THR A 71 -14.00 -23.57 17.58
CA THR A 71 -13.85 -24.92 18.11
C THR A 71 -13.93 -25.99 17.01
N THR A 72 -14.84 -25.81 16.05
CA THR A 72 -15.00 -26.74 14.92
C THR A 72 -13.74 -26.74 14.03
N LEU A 73 -13.21 -25.57 13.70
CA LEU A 73 -12.03 -25.44 12.88
C LEU A 73 -10.77 -25.97 13.60
N GLU A 74 -10.68 -25.77 14.91
CA GLU A 74 -9.60 -26.32 15.73
C GLU A 74 -9.65 -27.85 15.73
N ALA A 75 -10.80 -28.44 15.96
CA ALA A 75 -10.97 -29.89 15.93
C ALA A 75 -10.62 -30.47 14.54
N TYR A 76 -10.98 -29.77 13.46
CA TYR A 76 -10.63 -30.18 12.12
C TYR A 76 -9.11 -30.15 11.89
N GLU A 77 -8.46 -29.09 12.29
CA GLU A 77 -6.99 -28.97 12.19
C GLU A 77 -6.28 -30.09 12.97
N GLN A 78 -6.75 -30.39 14.21
CA GLN A 78 -6.19 -31.47 15.01
C GLN A 78 -6.39 -32.85 14.36
N ALA A 79 -7.53 -33.07 13.73
CA ALA A 79 -7.86 -34.35 13.11
C ALA A 79 -7.20 -34.55 11.73
N LYS A 80 -7.06 -33.49 10.94
CA LYS A 80 -6.62 -33.56 9.53
C LYS A 80 -5.27 -32.89 9.28
N GLY A 81 -4.82 -32.03 10.17
CA GLY A 81 -3.58 -31.26 10.05
C GLY A 81 -3.72 -30.01 9.17
N SER A 82 -4.80 -29.87 8.42
CA SER A 82 -5.04 -28.71 7.55
C SER A 82 -5.60 -27.54 8.34
N GLN A 83 -4.97 -26.38 8.27
CA GLN A 83 -5.42 -25.16 8.93
C GLN A 83 -6.43 -24.41 8.08
N ILE A 84 -7.60 -24.13 8.64
CA ILE A 84 -8.63 -23.29 8.01
C ILE A 84 -8.81 -22.03 8.82
N VAL A 85 -8.73 -20.88 8.18
CA VAL A 85 -8.91 -19.56 8.81
C VAL A 85 -9.99 -18.78 8.07
N VAL A 86 -10.87 -18.15 8.84
CA VAL A 86 -11.94 -17.29 8.34
C VAL A 86 -11.66 -15.85 8.73
N LEU A 87 -11.67 -14.95 7.76
CA LEU A 87 -11.55 -13.51 7.97
C LEU A 87 -12.77 -12.82 7.39
N MET A 88 -13.49 -12.10 8.24
CA MET A 88 -14.63 -11.27 7.85
C MET A 88 -14.24 -9.80 7.96
N VAL A 89 -14.42 -9.07 6.85
CA VAL A 89 -14.15 -7.64 6.73
C VAL A 89 -15.35 -6.93 6.12
N SER A 90 -15.49 -5.63 6.36
CA SER A 90 -16.59 -4.86 5.75
C SER A 90 -16.43 -4.80 4.24
N THR A 91 -15.26 -4.38 3.77
CA THR A 91 -14.93 -4.22 2.34
C THR A 91 -13.44 -4.46 2.11
N THR A 92 -13.08 -4.91 0.93
CA THR A 92 -11.68 -4.96 0.47
C THR A 92 -11.34 -3.81 -0.48
N GLN A 93 -12.33 -2.99 -0.86
CA GLN A 93 -12.13 -1.88 -1.79
C GLN A 93 -11.07 -0.88 -1.29
N PRO A 94 -10.25 -0.31 -2.18
CA PRO A 94 -10.27 -0.44 -3.64
C PRO A 94 -9.57 -1.69 -4.19
N GLU A 95 -9.03 -2.55 -3.32
CA GLU A 95 -8.35 -3.78 -3.72
C GLU A 95 -9.37 -4.88 -4.06
N ASP A 96 -9.08 -5.64 -5.12
CA ASP A 96 -9.88 -6.83 -5.43
C ASP A 96 -9.74 -7.88 -4.33
N ILE A 97 -10.83 -8.60 -4.02
CA ILE A 97 -10.85 -9.57 -2.94
C ILE A 97 -9.81 -10.69 -3.11
N ALA A 98 -9.53 -11.11 -4.35
CA ALA A 98 -8.52 -12.13 -4.61
C ALA A 98 -7.11 -11.60 -4.35
N ALA A 99 -6.84 -10.34 -4.70
CA ALA A 99 -5.56 -9.70 -4.42
C ALA A 99 -5.35 -9.53 -2.90
N TYR A 100 -6.39 -9.08 -2.19
CA TYR A 100 -6.38 -9.00 -0.74
C TYR A 100 -6.15 -10.37 -0.08
N ALA A 101 -6.88 -11.40 -0.52
CA ALA A 101 -6.75 -12.75 -0.02
C ALA A 101 -5.33 -13.31 -0.21
N TYR A 102 -4.73 -13.07 -1.37
CA TYR A 102 -3.34 -13.47 -1.63
C TYR A 102 -2.37 -12.78 -0.67
N ARG A 103 -2.54 -11.49 -0.42
CA ARG A 103 -1.70 -10.71 0.49
C ARG A 103 -1.85 -11.18 1.94
N VAL A 104 -3.09 -11.46 2.39
CA VAL A 104 -3.37 -12.03 3.72
C VAL A 104 -2.74 -13.40 3.87
N ALA A 105 -2.98 -14.32 2.93
CA ALA A 105 -2.43 -15.67 2.95
C ALA A 105 -0.90 -15.68 2.96
N SER A 106 -0.26 -14.80 2.16
CA SER A 106 1.19 -14.66 2.09
C SER A 106 1.79 -14.12 3.39
N THR A 107 1.05 -13.24 4.09
CA THR A 107 1.48 -12.65 5.36
C THR A 107 1.33 -13.65 6.50
N TRP A 108 0.21 -14.35 6.57
CA TRP A 108 -0.12 -15.27 7.66
C TRP A 108 0.58 -16.62 7.55
N LYS A 109 0.93 -17.04 6.32
CA LYS A 109 1.59 -18.34 6.05
C LYS A 109 0.85 -19.50 6.71
N ILE A 110 -0.49 -19.51 6.55
CA ILE A 110 -1.36 -20.54 7.13
C ILE A 110 -1.10 -21.91 6.51
N GLY A 111 -1.33 -22.95 7.31
CA GLY A 111 -1.08 -24.33 6.91
C GLY A 111 0.35 -24.81 7.21
N ARG A 112 0.60 -26.08 6.94
CA ARG A 112 1.91 -26.69 7.13
C ARG A 112 2.87 -26.26 6.03
N ARG A 113 4.06 -25.79 6.40
CA ARG A 113 5.05 -25.23 5.46
C ARG A 113 5.39 -26.16 4.31
N ASP A 114 5.51 -27.45 4.59
CA ASP A 114 5.96 -28.43 3.60
C ASP A 114 4.82 -29.08 2.82
N VAL A 115 3.57 -28.84 3.23
CA VAL A 115 2.37 -29.45 2.63
C VAL A 115 1.54 -28.41 1.88
N GLY A 116 1.49 -27.17 2.36
CA GLY A 116 0.73 -26.10 1.75
C GLY A 116 -0.78 -26.33 1.83
N ASP A 117 -1.25 -26.87 2.94
CA ASP A 117 -2.64 -27.26 3.18
C ASP A 117 -3.45 -26.24 3.99
N GLY A 118 -3.01 -25.00 4.00
CA GLY A 118 -3.76 -23.90 4.59
C GLY A 118 -4.90 -23.42 3.69
N VAL A 119 -6.06 -23.17 4.27
CA VAL A 119 -7.24 -22.62 3.59
C VAL A 119 -7.60 -21.28 4.24
N LEU A 120 -7.74 -20.25 3.43
CA LEU A 120 -8.23 -18.94 3.84
C LEU A 120 -9.58 -18.66 3.20
N LEU A 121 -10.59 -18.42 4.02
CA LEU A 121 -11.89 -17.91 3.58
C LEU A 121 -11.97 -16.43 3.97
N ILE A 122 -12.14 -15.55 2.98
CA ILE A 122 -12.40 -14.12 3.21
C ILE A 122 -13.85 -13.82 2.83
N VAL A 123 -14.53 -13.10 3.70
CA VAL A 123 -15.89 -12.60 3.47
C VAL A 123 -15.86 -11.09 3.57
N ALA A 124 -16.19 -10.40 2.48
CA ALA A 124 -16.35 -8.94 2.41
C ALA A 124 -17.86 -8.63 2.38
N ASN A 125 -18.42 -8.29 3.55
CA ASN A 125 -19.86 -8.18 3.74
C ASN A 125 -20.51 -7.12 2.86
N ASP A 126 -19.92 -5.91 2.81
CA ASP A 126 -20.49 -4.79 2.06
C ASP A 126 -20.32 -4.99 0.56
N ASP A 127 -19.25 -5.67 0.15
CA ASP A 127 -18.98 -6.02 -1.24
C ASP A 127 -19.81 -7.22 -1.72
N ARG A 128 -20.43 -7.97 -0.79
CA ARG A 128 -21.16 -9.23 -1.04
C ARG A 128 -20.29 -10.23 -1.80
N ARG A 129 -19.04 -10.37 -1.40
CA ARG A 129 -18.04 -11.27 -2.01
C ARG A 129 -17.37 -12.16 -0.96
N MET A 130 -16.94 -13.31 -1.43
CA MET A 130 -16.09 -14.23 -0.68
C MET A 130 -15.17 -15.00 -1.62
#